data_2aa6a873ac335430491206b6838b7f92
#
_entry.id   2aa6a873ac335430491206b6838b7f92
#
_cell.length_a   1.000
_cell.length_b   1.000
_cell.length_c   1.000
_cell.angle_alpha   90.00
_cell.angle_beta   90.00
_cell.angle_gamma   90.00
#
_symmetry.space_group_name_H-M   'P 1'
#
loop_
_entity.id
_entity.type
_entity.pdbx_description
1 polymer ?
#
loop_
_entity_poly.entity_id
_entity_poly.type
_entity_poly.pdbx_seq_one_letter_code
_entity_poly.pdbx_strand_id
1 'polypeptide(L)'
;MDYLIPGIIISIILSLCIIITSIVILRNSRKTKHTPADTIKPIVEQLAAIHKDLDTIRRNSVNTERNIATIKNSINTINSSQVTDYYLSQTLSLKRSWDNLSTYTGLLSKVRNLSTAESDSILYRHIYSLVQETETIASQIKATCDISAQQKRRMLTSIKTMYQGTIIPIIEEVIPVIDAELQSTLNKLQKALNK
;
A
#
# COMPACT_ATOMS: atom_id res chain seq x y z
N MET A 1 -6.44 -20.44 -3.26
CA MET A 1 -6.92 -21.77 -3.71
C MET A 1 -7.98 -21.71 -4.81
N ASP A 2 -8.43 -20.53 -5.24
CA ASP A 2 -9.63 -20.37 -6.10
C ASP A 2 -9.40 -20.52 -7.60
N TYR A 3 -8.15 -20.69 -8.06
CA TYR A 3 -7.85 -20.83 -9.50
C TYR A 3 -7.67 -22.28 -9.98
N LEU A 4 -7.63 -23.25 -9.08
CA LEU A 4 -7.56 -24.69 -9.43
C LEU A 4 -8.89 -25.22 -9.97
N ILE A 5 -10.01 -24.70 -9.52
CA ILE A 5 -11.34 -25.15 -9.89
C ILE A 5 -11.68 -24.88 -11.37
N PRO A 6 -11.44 -23.64 -11.92
CA PRO A 6 -11.68 -23.39 -13.35
C PRO A 6 -10.82 -24.23 -14.28
N GLY A 7 -9.55 -24.48 -13.94
CA GLY A 7 -8.65 -25.31 -14.74
C GLY A 7 -9.09 -26.77 -14.84
N ILE A 8 -9.59 -27.32 -13.74
CA ILE A 8 -10.14 -28.71 -13.69
C ILE A 8 -11.41 -28.80 -14.52
N ILE A 9 -12.31 -27.81 -14.42
CA ILE A 9 -13.57 -27.80 -15.18
C ILE A 9 -13.31 -27.76 -16.70
N ILE A 10 -12.38 -26.91 -17.15
CA ILE A 10 -12.00 -26.77 -18.55
C ILE A 10 -11.38 -28.09 -19.06
N SER A 11 -10.53 -28.75 -18.28
CA SER A 11 -9.93 -30.04 -18.63
C SER A 11 -10.98 -31.14 -18.77
N ILE A 12 -11.97 -31.17 -17.90
CA ILE A 12 -13.07 -32.16 -17.97
C ILE A 12 -13.94 -31.90 -19.20
N ILE A 13 -14.28 -30.68 -19.53
CA ILE A 13 -15.07 -30.33 -20.71
C ILE A 13 -14.33 -30.71 -21.99
N LEU A 14 -13.02 -30.42 -22.09
CA LEU A 14 -12.21 -30.85 -23.24
C LEU A 14 -12.13 -32.35 -23.39
N SER A 15 -11.95 -33.09 -22.31
CA SER A 15 -11.96 -34.58 -22.34
C SER A 15 -13.30 -35.13 -22.78
N LEU A 16 -14.42 -34.57 -22.31
CA LEU A 16 -15.76 -34.95 -22.75
C LEU A 16 -16.01 -34.68 -24.23
N CYS A 17 -15.57 -33.54 -24.76
CA CYS A 17 -15.65 -33.19 -26.17
C CYS A 17 -14.87 -34.21 -27.05
N ILE A 18 -13.67 -34.61 -26.63
CA ILE A 18 -12.84 -35.59 -27.34
C ILE A 18 -13.53 -36.95 -27.35
N ILE A 19 -14.12 -37.38 -26.24
CA ILE A 19 -14.84 -38.65 -26.14
C ILE A 19 -16.09 -38.65 -27.03
N ILE A 20 -16.88 -37.58 -27.01
CA ILE A 20 -18.11 -37.45 -27.82
C ILE A 20 -17.78 -37.47 -29.32
N THR A 21 -16.76 -36.71 -29.75
CA THR A 21 -16.33 -36.69 -31.14
C THR A 21 -15.81 -38.06 -31.58
N SER A 22 -15.06 -38.75 -30.74
CA SER A 22 -14.60 -40.13 -31.02
C SER A 22 -15.75 -41.14 -31.20
N ILE A 23 -16.77 -41.03 -30.34
CA ILE A 23 -17.97 -41.91 -30.44
C ILE A 23 -18.79 -41.62 -31.71
N VAL A 24 -18.94 -40.35 -32.09
CA VAL A 24 -19.64 -39.95 -33.31
C VAL A 24 -18.91 -40.47 -34.55
N ILE A 25 -17.58 -40.37 -34.58
CA ILE A 25 -16.74 -40.89 -35.67
C ILE A 25 -16.87 -42.40 -35.78
N LEU A 26 -16.78 -43.14 -34.67
CA LEU A 26 -16.94 -44.62 -34.65
C LEU A 26 -18.33 -45.05 -35.10
N ARG A 27 -19.37 -44.32 -34.77
CA ARG A 27 -20.75 -44.62 -35.12
C ARG A 27 -21.04 -44.34 -36.60
N ASN A 28 -20.44 -43.31 -37.19
CA ASN A 28 -20.55 -43.02 -38.62
C ASN A 28 -19.70 -43.94 -39.50
N SER A 29 -18.53 -44.37 -39.02
CA SER A 29 -17.66 -45.32 -39.74
C SER A 29 -18.30 -46.69 -40.01
N ARG A 30 -19.32 -47.08 -39.22
CA ARG A 30 -20.07 -48.33 -39.45
C ARG A 30 -21.11 -48.26 -40.56
N LYS A 31 -21.43 -47.07 -41.08
CA LYS A 31 -22.51 -46.88 -42.07
C LYS A 31 -22.04 -46.60 -43.49
N THR A 32 -20.75 -46.30 -43.72
CA THR A 32 -20.25 -45.96 -45.06
C THR A 32 -19.11 -46.89 -45.46
N LYS A 33 -19.32 -47.63 -46.52
CA LYS A 33 -18.28 -48.43 -47.26
C LYS A 33 -17.41 -47.40 -48.06
N HIS A 34 -16.92 -46.30 -47.43
CA HIS A 34 -15.95 -45.41 -48.03
C HIS A 34 -14.54 -45.81 -47.64
N THR A 35 -13.61 -45.70 -48.57
CA THR A 35 -12.20 -46.04 -48.41
C THR A 35 -11.63 -45.35 -47.17
N PRO A 36 -10.88 -46.02 -46.30
CA PRO A 36 -10.41 -45.47 -45.02
C PRO A 36 -9.58 -44.20 -45.17
N ALA A 37 -8.91 -44.00 -46.28
CA ALA A 37 -8.05 -42.86 -46.57
C ALA A 37 -8.81 -41.53 -46.68
N ASP A 38 -10.01 -41.50 -47.26
CA ASP A 38 -10.77 -40.27 -47.49
C ASP A 38 -11.45 -39.75 -46.20
N THR A 39 -11.66 -40.61 -45.22
CA THR A 39 -12.27 -40.28 -43.94
C THR A 39 -11.22 -39.77 -42.93
N ILE A 40 -9.97 -40.21 -43.05
CA ILE A 40 -8.89 -39.88 -42.12
C ILE A 40 -8.34 -38.48 -42.39
N LYS A 41 -8.25 -38.06 -43.64
CA LYS A 41 -7.67 -36.77 -44.03
C LYS A 41 -8.35 -35.56 -43.34
N PRO A 42 -9.69 -35.39 -43.35
CA PRO A 42 -10.35 -34.26 -42.65
C PRO A 42 -10.20 -34.32 -41.14
N ILE A 43 -10.05 -35.51 -40.56
CA ILE A 43 -9.81 -35.65 -39.11
C ILE A 43 -8.40 -35.12 -38.75
N VAL A 44 -7.41 -35.49 -39.53
CA VAL A 44 -6.02 -35.02 -39.34
C VAL A 44 -5.94 -33.49 -39.48
N GLU A 45 -6.64 -32.92 -40.46
CA GLU A 45 -6.71 -31.46 -40.64
C GLU A 45 -7.40 -30.77 -39.45
N GLN A 46 -8.49 -31.31 -38.92
CA GLN A 46 -9.16 -30.80 -37.71
C GLN A 46 -8.28 -30.93 -36.46
N LEU A 47 -7.54 -32.02 -36.31
CA LEU A 47 -6.61 -32.21 -35.20
C LEU A 47 -5.45 -31.19 -35.26
N ALA A 48 -4.94 -30.89 -36.44
CA ALA A 48 -3.91 -29.86 -36.64
C ALA A 48 -4.44 -28.45 -36.31
N ALA A 49 -5.69 -28.15 -36.68
CA ALA A 49 -6.34 -26.89 -36.32
C ALA A 49 -6.52 -26.74 -34.81
N ILE A 50 -7.04 -27.79 -34.14
CA ILE A 50 -7.17 -27.83 -32.69
C ILE A 50 -5.83 -27.66 -31.99
N HIS A 51 -4.77 -28.30 -32.47
CA HIS A 51 -3.43 -28.14 -31.90
C HIS A 51 -2.93 -26.70 -31.99
N LYS A 52 -3.13 -26.03 -33.13
CA LYS A 52 -2.80 -24.64 -33.35
C LYS A 52 -3.58 -23.70 -32.42
N ASP A 53 -4.87 -24.00 -32.21
CA ASP A 53 -5.71 -23.20 -31.30
C ASP A 53 -5.28 -23.36 -29.83
N LEU A 54 -4.92 -24.58 -29.43
CA LEU A 54 -4.36 -24.84 -28.10
C LEU A 54 -3.04 -24.11 -27.85
N ASP A 55 -2.15 -24.07 -28.85
CA ASP A 55 -0.92 -23.29 -28.77
C ASP A 55 -1.19 -21.79 -28.63
N THR A 56 -2.20 -21.30 -29.34
CA THR A 56 -2.64 -19.90 -29.24
C THR A 56 -3.21 -19.58 -27.87
N ILE A 57 -4.08 -20.44 -27.33
CA ILE A 57 -4.64 -20.32 -25.98
C ILE A 57 -3.52 -20.34 -24.93
N ARG A 58 -2.57 -21.26 -25.05
CA ARG A 58 -1.41 -21.32 -24.14
C ARG A 58 -0.59 -20.03 -24.14
N ARG A 59 -0.29 -19.47 -25.32
CA ARG A 59 0.43 -18.20 -25.44
C ARG A 59 -0.35 -17.04 -24.81
N ASN A 60 -1.66 -16.99 -25.05
CA ASN A 60 -2.53 -15.95 -24.46
C ASN A 60 -2.60 -16.08 -22.94
N SER A 61 -2.66 -17.30 -22.39
CA SER A 61 -2.64 -17.54 -20.95
C SER A 61 -1.36 -16.99 -20.31
N VAL A 62 -0.19 -17.31 -20.88
CA VAL A 62 1.10 -16.81 -20.39
C VAL A 62 1.18 -15.27 -20.46
N ASN A 63 0.66 -14.67 -21.53
CA ASN A 63 0.63 -13.20 -21.65
C ASN A 63 -0.31 -12.57 -20.61
N THR A 64 -1.45 -13.19 -20.35
CA THR A 64 -2.40 -12.74 -19.33
C THR A 64 -1.76 -12.79 -17.94
N GLU A 65 -1.05 -13.87 -17.58
CA GLU A 65 -0.33 -13.97 -16.31
C GLU A 65 0.72 -12.85 -16.15
N ARG A 66 1.48 -12.55 -17.21
CA ARG A 66 2.45 -11.44 -17.22
C ARG A 66 1.76 -10.09 -17.00
N ASN A 67 0.65 -9.86 -17.69
CA ASN A 67 -0.11 -8.62 -17.54
C ASN A 67 -0.67 -8.46 -16.11
N ILE A 68 -1.18 -9.54 -15.52
CA ILE A 68 -1.66 -9.54 -14.13
C ILE A 68 -0.51 -9.21 -13.17
N ALA A 69 0.67 -9.80 -13.34
CA ALA A 69 1.85 -9.49 -12.53
C ALA A 69 2.26 -8.01 -12.65
N THR A 70 2.24 -7.47 -13.87
CA THR A 70 2.55 -6.05 -14.12
C THR A 70 1.53 -5.12 -13.46
N ILE A 71 0.24 -5.41 -13.58
CA ILE A 71 -0.85 -4.64 -12.93
C ILE A 71 -0.69 -4.69 -11.42
N LYS A 72 -0.43 -5.86 -10.83
CA LYS A 72 -0.21 -6.01 -9.39
C LYS A 72 0.95 -5.14 -8.90
N ASN A 73 2.07 -5.14 -9.63
CA ASN A 73 3.23 -4.30 -9.29
C ASN A 73 2.90 -2.81 -9.40
N SER A 74 2.15 -2.40 -10.41
CA SER A 74 1.71 -1.00 -10.59
C SER A 74 0.78 -0.56 -9.45
N ILE A 75 -0.17 -1.39 -9.04
CA ILE A 75 -1.06 -1.13 -7.91
C ILE A 75 -0.26 -0.96 -6.61
N ASN A 76 0.70 -1.86 -6.34
CA ASN A 76 1.55 -1.75 -5.15
C ASN A 76 2.38 -0.47 -5.15
N THR A 77 2.89 -0.04 -6.31
CA THR A 77 3.65 1.21 -6.45
C THR A 77 2.76 2.43 -6.20
N ILE A 78 1.54 2.45 -6.75
CA ILE A 78 0.58 3.55 -6.54
C ILE A 78 0.20 3.65 -5.06
N ASN A 79 -0.14 2.54 -4.42
CA ASN A 79 -0.51 2.52 -3.00
C ASN A 79 0.64 3.05 -2.12
N SER A 80 1.87 2.59 -2.36
CA SER A 80 3.06 3.06 -1.64
C SER A 80 3.31 4.56 -1.83
N SER A 81 3.08 5.10 -3.03
CA SER A 81 3.20 6.53 -3.32
C SER A 81 2.15 7.32 -2.54
N GLN A 82 0.88 6.92 -2.60
CA GLN A 82 -0.22 7.60 -1.89
C GLN A 82 0.00 7.64 -0.37
N VAL A 83 0.43 6.52 0.22
CA VAL A 83 0.74 6.45 1.66
C VAL A 83 1.92 7.36 2.00
N THR A 84 2.94 7.40 1.16
CA THR A 84 4.10 8.29 1.32
C THR A 84 3.68 9.76 1.29
N ASP A 85 2.88 10.16 0.31
CA ASP A 85 2.39 11.53 0.14
C ASP A 85 1.50 11.96 1.32
N TYR A 86 0.67 11.05 1.84
CA TYR A 86 -0.12 11.29 3.04
C TYR A 86 0.77 11.64 4.24
N TYR A 87 1.74 10.81 4.59
CA TYR A 87 2.60 11.07 5.74
C TYR A 87 3.54 12.26 5.54
N LEU A 88 3.96 12.53 4.31
CA LEU A 88 4.72 13.73 3.98
C LEU A 88 3.86 14.98 4.22
N SER A 89 2.62 14.98 3.77
CA SER A 89 1.66 16.07 4.02
C SER A 89 1.42 16.29 5.51
N GLN A 90 1.22 15.22 6.29
CA GLN A 90 1.07 15.30 7.75
C GLN A 90 2.31 15.89 8.42
N THR A 91 3.50 15.45 8.04
CA THR A 91 4.76 15.97 8.58
C THR A 91 4.94 17.46 8.27
N LEU A 92 4.56 17.91 7.07
CA LEU A 92 4.60 19.33 6.68
C LEU A 92 3.56 20.16 7.43
N SER A 93 2.36 19.61 7.66
CA SER A 93 1.33 20.26 8.47
C SER A 93 1.79 20.47 9.91
N LEU A 94 2.34 19.42 10.53
CA LEU A 94 2.94 19.52 11.87
C LEU A 94 4.01 20.60 11.94
N LYS A 95 4.91 20.63 10.98
CA LYS A 95 5.96 21.64 10.92
C LYS A 95 5.37 23.06 10.91
N ARG A 96 4.38 23.30 10.07
CA ARG A 96 3.68 24.62 10.01
C ARG A 96 3.03 24.97 11.35
N SER A 97 2.38 24.02 12.01
CA SER A 97 1.75 24.24 13.32
C SER A 97 2.78 24.62 14.37
N TRP A 98 3.92 23.94 14.41
CA TRP A 98 5.02 24.26 15.34
C TRP A 98 5.72 25.59 15.00
N ASP A 99 5.93 25.91 13.72
CA ASP A 99 6.50 27.18 13.28
C ASP A 99 5.56 28.36 13.66
N ASN A 100 4.24 28.18 13.50
CA ASN A 100 3.24 29.16 13.92
C ASN A 100 3.24 29.37 15.44
N LEU A 101 3.31 28.27 16.20
CA LEU A 101 3.37 28.33 17.65
C LEU A 101 4.66 29.01 18.12
N SER A 102 5.80 28.71 17.53
CA SER A 102 7.08 29.37 17.80
C SER A 102 7.00 30.91 17.58
N THR A 103 6.34 31.28 16.47
CA THR A 103 6.11 32.73 16.20
C THR A 103 5.22 33.35 17.25
N TYR A 104 4.15 32.65 17.66
CA TYR A 104 3.22 33.15 18.69
C TYR A 104 3.90 33.25 20.06
N THR A 105 4.67 32.28 20.50
CA THR A 105 5.42 32.32 21.78
C THR A 105 6.46 33.42 21.77
N GLY A 106 7.17 33.61 20.66
CA GLY A 106 8.12 34.72 20.50
C GLY A 106 7.46 36.11 20.54
N LEU A 107 6.19 36.25 20.14
CA LEU A 107 5.41 37.47 20.32
C LEU A 107 4.94 37.63 21.77
N LEU A 108 4.48 36.55 22.41
CA LEU A 108 4.06 36.59 23.81
C LEU A 108 5.21 36.94 24.75
N SER A 109 6.42 36.45 24.49
CA SER A 109 7.59 36.78 25.30
C SER A 109 7.90 38.29 25.31
N LYS A 110 7.56 39.00 24.22
CA LYS A 110 7.69 40.46 24.09
C LYS A 110 6.59 41.25 24.83
N VAL A 111 5.45 40.58 25.10
CA VAL A 111 4.27 41.19 25.70
C VAL A 111 3.98 40.62 27.12
N ARG A 112 4.98 39.97 27.71
CA ARG A 112 4.89 39.15 28.96
C ARG A 112 4.19 39.81 30.16
N ASN A 113 4.01 41.11 30.15
CA ASN A 113 3.27 41.85 31.19
C ASN A 113 1.74 41.75 31.07
N LEU A 114 1.21 41.11 30.03
CA LEU A 114 -0.24 40.98 29.72
C LEU A 114 -0.73 39.53 29.75
N SER A 115 0.13 38.58 30.07
CA SER A 115 -0.31 37.13 30.15
C SER A 115 -1.18 36.92 31.36
N THR A 116 -2.39 36.40 31.14
CA THR A 116 -3.28 35.92 32.18
C THR A 116 -3.08 34.43 32.40
N ALA A 117 -3.35 33.90 33.61
CA ALA A 117 -3.28 32.49 33.93
C ALA A 117 -4.16 31.62 32.96
N GLU A 118 -5.20 32.22 32.38
CA GLU A 118 -6.07 31.59 31.41
C GLU A 118 -5.36 31.41 30.06
N SER A 119 -4.60 32.40 29.58
CA SER A 119 -3.77 32.31 28.36
C SER A 119 -2.72 31.23 28.49
N ASP A 120 -2.10 31.05 29.64
CA ASP A 120 -1.09 30.03 29.89
C ASP A 120 -1.71 28.62 29.87
N SER A 121 -2.92 28.45 30.40
CA SER A 121 -3.66 27.18 30.36
C SER A 121 -4.09 26.77 28.94
N ILE A 122 -4.48 27.73 28.10
CA ILE A 122 -4.84 27.47 26.70
C ILE A 122 -3.59 27.09 25.89
N LEU A 123 -2.50 27.82 26.10
CA LEU A 123 -1.23 27.59 25.43
C LEU A 123 -0.66 26.20 25.80
N TYR A 124 -0.69 25.83 27.09
CA TYR A 124 -0.29 24.53 27.57
C TYR A 124 -1.07 23.41 26.88
N ARG A 125 -2.41 23.51 26.84
CA ARG A 125 -3.26 22.50 26.17
C ARG A 125 -2.94 22.39 24.68
N HIS A 126 -2.63 23.50 24.01
CA HIS A 126 -2.27 23.48 22.60
C HIS A 126 -0.92 22.81 22.37
N ILE A 127 0.08 23.13 23.19
CA ILE A 127 1.39 22.46 23.15
C ILE A 127 1.24 20.95 23.36
N TYR A 128 0.49 20.55 24.40
CA TYR A 128 0.24 19.15 24.71
C TYR A 128 -0.40 18.41 23.53
N SER A 129 -1.44 18.98 22.93
CA SER A 129 -2.11 18.42 21.75
C SER A 129 -1.15 18.24 20.56
N LEU A 130 -0.30 19.23 20.28
CA LEU A 130 0.68 19.15 19.19
C LEU A 130 1.78 18.12 19.47
N VAL A 131 2.24 17.96 20.71
CA VAL A 131 3.19 16.91 21.10
C VAL A 131 2.57 15.52 20.89
N GLN A 132 1.32 15.34 21.30
CA GLN A 132 0.59 14.08 21.13
C GLN A 132 0.37 13.75 19.64
N GLU A 133 -0.01 14.73 18.82
CA GLU A 133 -0.16 14.57 17.39
C GLU A 133 1.18 14.18 16.72
N THR A 134 2.26 14.85 17.12
CA THR A 134 3.61 14.57 16.62
C THR A 134 4.06 13.16 16.96
N GLU A 135 3.81 12.69 18.20
CA GLU A 135 4.09 11.33 18.63
C GLU A 135 3.29 10.30 17.82
N THR A 136 2.00 10.56 17.65
CA THR A 136 1.10 9.67 16.88
C THR A 136 1.59 9.50 15.44
N ILE A 137 1.90 10.60 14.75
CA ILE A 137 2.39 10.56 13.37
C ILE A 137 3.76 9.86 13.28
N ALA A 138 4.70 10.16 14.20
CA ALA A 138 5.99 9.49 14.23
C ALA A 138 5.86 7.96 14.45
N SER A 139 4.98 7.55 15.33
CA SER A 139 4.69 6.14 15.63
C SER A 139 4.03 5.43 14.44
N GLN A 140 3.10 6.09 13.76
CA GLN A 140 2.44 5.57 12.56
C GLN A 140 3.43 5.42 11.38
N ILE A 141 4.28 6.43 11.11
CA ILE A 141 5.33 6.34 10.09
C ILE A 141 6.24 5.14 10.35
N LYS A 142 6.61 4.92 11.62
CA LYS A 142 7.46 3.79 12.02
C LYS A 142 6.77 2.44 11.80
N ALA A 143 5.50 2.33 12.13
CA ALA A 143 4.73 1.09 12.10
C ALA A 143 4.29 0.68 10.69
N THR A 144 4.02 1.64 9.79
CA THR A 144 3.51 1.32 8.43
C THR A 144 4.49 0.46 7.63
N CYS A 145 3.98 -0.53 6.90
CA CYS A 145 4.78 -1.38 6.01
C CYS A 145 4.83 -0.85 4.56
N ASP A 146 3.97 0.11 4.21
CA ASP A 146 3.74 0.56 2.84
C ASP A 146 4.72 1.65 2.38
N ILE A 147 5.62 2.09 3.26
CA ILE A 147 6.64 3.10 2.97
C ILE A 147 8.02 2.46 3.01
N SER A 148 8.90 2.81 2.06
CA SER A 148 10.28 2.33 2.05
C SER A 148 11.05 2.78 3.30
N ALA A 149 12.02 1.98 3.73
CA ALA A 149 12.86 2.30 4.89
C ALA A 149 13.58 3.66 4.74
N GLN A 150 13.98 4.01 3.51
CA GLN A 150 14.61 5.31 3.22
C GLN A 150 13.66 6.48 3.41
N GLN A 151 12.42 6.37 2.95
CA GLN A 151 11.39 7.40 3.11
C GLN A 151 11.00 7.57 4.58
N LYS A 152 10.78 6.47 5.31
CA LYS A 152 10.56 6.51 6.77
C LYS A 152 11.67 7.27 7.48
N ARG A 153 12.93 6.91 7.19
CA ARG A 153 14.09 7.56 7.79
C ARG A 153 14.12 9.06 7.52
N ARG A 154 13.81 9.49 6.28
CA ARG A 154 13.77 10.92 5.94
C ARG A 154 12.70 11.66 6.73
N MET A 155 11.47 11.13 6.82
CA MET A 155 10.37 11.73 7.57
C MET A 155 10.68 11.79 9.06
N LEU A 156 11.13 10.68 9.66
CA LEU A 156 11.49 10.65 11.09
C LEU A 156 12.67 11.57 11.40
N THR A 157 13.65 11.71 10.50
CA THR A 157 14.74 12.69 10.66
C THR A 157 14.20 14.12 10.63
N SER A 158 13.25 14.45 9.75
CA SER A 158 12.60 15.76 9.72
C SER A 158 11.88 16.07 11.04
N ILE A 159 11.09 15.09 11.55
CA ILE A 159 10.41 15.25 12.86
C ILE A 159 11.45 15.35 13.99
N LYS A 160 12.54 14.62 13.97
CA LYS A 160 13.61 14.71 14.96
C LYS A 160 14.28 16.07 14.97
N THR A 161 14.55 16.63 13.81
CA THR A 161 15.12 17.99 13.69
C THR A 161 14.13 19.02 14.26
N MET A 162 12.85 18.91 13.95
CA MET A 162 11.80 19.76 14.52
C MET A 162 11.68 19.59 16.05
N TYR A 163 11.76 18.34 16.56
CA TYR A 163 11.74 18.05 17.98
C TYR A 163 12.86 18.77 18.73
N GLN A 164 14.09 18.69 18.22
CA GLN A 164 15.26 19.29 18.87
C GLN A 164 15.34 20.79 18.68
N GLY A 165 14.97 21.31 17.50
CA GLY A 165 15.14 22.72 17.13
C GLY A 165 13.93 23.62 17.42
N THR A 166 12.75 23.05 17.64
CA THR A 166 11.53 23.85 17.81
C THR A 166 10.72 23.38 19.03
N ILE A 167 10.41 22.09 19.14
CA ILE A 167 9.49 21.58 20.18
C ILE A 167 10.09 21.76 21.58
N ILE A 168 11.28 21.25 21.80
CA ILE A 168 11.94 21.32 23.11
C ILE A 168 12.16 22.79 23.53
N PRO A 169 12.74 23.67 22.69
CA PRO A 169 12.88 25.08 23.05
C PRO A 169 11.57 25.77 23.43
N ILE A 170 10.46 25.50 22.71
CA ILE A 170 9.15 26.07 23.05
C ILE A 170 8.67 25.59 24.43
N ILE A 171 8.79 24.26 24.68
CA ILE A 171 8.38 23.67 25.95
C ILE A 171 9.18 24.27 27.11
N GLU A 172 10.50 24.36 26.99
CA GLU A 172 11.38 24.95 28.01
C GLU A 172 11.10 26.44 28.26
N GLU A 173 10.72 27.17 27.22
CA GLU A 173 10.37 28.60 27.34
C GLU A 173 9.01 28.84 28.01
N VAL A 174 8.00 27.99 27.67
CA VAL A 174 6.59 28.27 28.02
C VAL A 174 6.13 27.50 29.25
N ILE A 175 6.64 26.28 29.47
CA ILE A 175 6.16 25.35 30.51
C ILE A 175 7.19 25.29 31.65
N PRO A 176 6.99 26.02 32.75
CA PRO A 176 7.96 26.05 33.85
C PRO A 176 8.05 24.70 34.60
N VAL A 177 6.96 23.92 34.61
CA VAL A 177 6.92 22.59 35.23
C VAL A 177 6.23 21.63 34.29
N ILE A 178 6.97 20.66 33.78
CA ILE A 178 6.45 19.61 32.92
C ILE A 178 5.75 18.57 33.80
N ASP A 179 4.46 18.34 33.58
CA ASP A 179 3.72 17.30 34.31
C ASP A 179 4.07 15.88 33.80
N ALA A 180 3.63 14.87 34.55
CA ALA A 180 3.92 13.47 34.26
C ALA A 180 3.34 12.99 32.92
N GLU A 181 2.23 13.58 32.48
CA GLU A 181 1.54 13.20 31.25
C GLU A 181 2.30 13.71 30.01
N LEU A 182 2.66 15.00 30.00
CA LEU A 182 3.48 15.59 28.95
C LEU A 182 4.86 14.91 28.89
N GLN A 183 5.49 14.66 30.05
CA GLN A 183 6.77 13.95 30.11
C GLN A 183 6.67 12.54 29.53
N SER A 184 5.60 11.82 29.83
CA SER A 184 5.35 10.47 29.26
C SER A 184 5.22 10.51 27.74
N THR A 185 4.50 11.51 27.21
CA THR A 185 4.30 11.68 25.76
C THR A 185 5.62 12.08 25.05
N LEU A 186 6.40 12.97 25.64
CA LEU A 186 7.74 13.32 25.14
C LEU A 186 8.69 12.12 25.10
N ASN A 187 8.66 11.26 26.13
CA ASN A 187 9.47 10.06 26.18
C ASN A 187 9.05 9.06 25.09
N LYS A 188 7.75 8.90 24.80
CA LYS A 188 7.24 8.07 23.69
C LYS A 188 7.70 8.62 22.36
N LEU A 189 7.56 9.93 22.14
CA LEU A 189 8.03 10.62 20.92
C LEU A 189 9.53 10.41 20.72
N GLN A 190 10.33 10.65 21.75
CA GLN A 190 11.77 10.44 21.71
C GLN A 190 12.14 8.98 21.36
N LYS A 191 11.42 8.00 21.93
CA LYS A 191 11.58 6.57 21.61
C LYS A 191 11.19 6.25 20.17
N ALA A 192 10.16 6.91 19.63
CA ALA A 192 9.78 6.78 18.22
C ALA A 192 10.88 7.30 17.27
N LEU A 193 11.58 8.38 17.66
CA LEU A 193 12.59 9.06 16.85
C LEU A 193 14.00 8.45 16.93
N ASN A 194 14.33 7.68 17.96
CA ASN A 194 15.69 7.20 18.24
C ASN A 194 15.99 5.79 17.72
N LYS A 195 15.25 5.27 16.72
CA LYS A 195 15.61 4.05 15.99
C LYS A 195 15.53 4.32 14.49
#